data_a22ad48a0f065a406472106c6702bff9
#
_entry.id   a22ad48a0f065a406472106c6702bff9
#
_cell.length_a   1.000
_cell.length_b   1.000
_cell.length_c   1.000
_cell.angle_alpha   90.00
_cell.angle_beta   90.00
_cell.angle_gamma   90.00
#
_symmetry.space_group_name_H-M   'P 1'
#
loop_
_entity.id
_entity.type
_entity.pdbx_description
1 polymer ?
#
loop_
_entity_poly.entity_id
_entity_poly.type
_entity_poly.pdbx_seq_one_letter_code
_entity_poly.pdbx_strand_id
1 'polypeptide(L)'
;RYCANACSYNVRFFNFFNPQWEKPLHLQLNPDVSVREVGVMEKCTFCVQRIKSGKTAAKADGRELHDGDIQPACVQSSPAGAIIFGDLNDHESRAARLTHSPRGTKLLEDEGTEPKVTYLQRQSWNEPDTQ
;
A
#
# COMPACT_ATOMS: atom_id res chain seq x y z
N ARG A 1 -0.51 11.82 -18.85
CA ARG A 1 -0.46 10.46 -19.39
C ARG A 1 0.97 9.91 -19.55
N TYR A 2 1.96 10.76 -19.79
CA TYR A 2 3.36 10.33 -19.97
C TYR A 2 3.88 9.46 -18.83
N CYS A 3 3.54 9.80 -17.58
CA CYS A 3 3.95 9.03 -16.40
C CYS A 3 3.42 7.58 -16.37
N ALA A 4 2.31 7.27 -17.07
CA ALA A 4 1.85 5.90 -17.25
C ALA A 4 2.74 5.15 -18.26
N ASN A 5 3.12 5.83 -19.33
CA ASN A 5 3.96 5.23 -20.38
C ASN A 5 5.40 5.00 -19.91
N ALA A 6 5.92 5.91 -19.06
CA ALA A 6 7.29 5.87 -18.55
C ALA A 6 7.46 5.06 -17.27
N CYS A 7 6.38 4.49 -16.71
CA CYS A 7 6.44 3.73 -15.47
C CYS A 7 6.99 2.32 -15.72
N SER A 8 8.21 2.03 -15.27
CA SER A 8 8.83 0.70 -15.38
C SER A 8 8.06 -0.39 -14.63
N TYR A 9 7.30 -0.02 -13.60
CA TYR A 9 6.45 -0.95 -12.83
C TYR A 9 5.07 -1.20 -13.45
N ASN A 10 4.66 -0.40 -14.46
CA ASN A 10 3.33 -0.45 -15.08
C ASN A 10 2.16 -0.39 -14.08
N VAL A 11 2.29 0.44 -13.04
CA VAL A 11 1.32 0.55 -11.94
C VAL A 11 0.55 1.86 -11.92
N ARG A 12 0.60 2.61 -13.01
CA ARG A 12 -0.09 3.90 -13.17
C ARG A 12 -1.16 3.76 -14.23
N PHE A 13 -2.39 4.02 -13.83
CA PHE A 13 -3.56 3.87 -14.68
C PHE A 13 -4.12 5.23 -15.06
N PHE A 14 -4.30 5.46 -16.35
CA PHE A 14 -4.94 6.65 -16.87
C PHE A 14 -6.39 6.36 -17.21
N ASN A 15 -7.31 7.16 -16.70
CA ASN A 15 -8.73 6.99 -16.96
C ASN A 15 -9.09 7.59 -18.32
N PHE A 16 -9.48 6.75 -19.27
CA PHE A 16 -9.85 7.16 -20.62
C PHE A 16 -11.33 7.49 -20.78
N PHE A 17 -12.18 7.11 -19.82
CA PHE A 17 -13.62 7.28 -19.87
C PHE A 17 -14.21 7.49 -18.48
N ASN A 18 -15.40 8.06 -18.43
CA ASN A 18 -16.16 8.20 -17.20
C ASN A 18 -16.98 6.94 -16.97
N PRO A 19 -16.76 6.19 -15.88
CA PRO A 19 -17.59 5.03 -15.58
C PRO A 19 -19.02 5.47 -15.25
N GLN A 20 -20.00 4.81 -15.86
CA GLN A 20 -21.41 4.99 -15.58
C GLN A 20 -21.92 3.77 -14.82
N TRP A 21 -22.56 4.02 -13.68
CA TRP A 21 -23.10 2.96 -12.83
C TRP A 21 -24.62 3.01 -12.87
N GLU A 22 -25.24 1.96 -13.41
CA GLU A 22 -26.69 1.82 -13.40
C GLU A 22 -27.21 1.60 -11.98
N LYS A 23 -28.44 2.08 -11.71
CA LYS A 23 -29.09 1.81 -10.42
C LYS A 23 -29.51 0.35 -10.35
N PRO A 24 -29.28 -0.39 -9.24
CA PRO A 24 -28.73 0.06 -7.95
C PRO A 24 -27.21 -0.11 -7.79
N LEU A 25 -26.48 -0.48 -8.85
CA LEU A 25 -25.03 -0.80 -8.77
C LEU A 25 -24.16 0.34 -8.21
N HIS A 26 -24.60 1.59 -8.34
CA HIS A 26 -23.91 2.74 -7.76
C HIS A 26 -23.78 2.66 -6.22
N LEU A 27 -24.63 1.87 -5.54
CA LEU A 27 -24.60 1.69 -4.09
C LEU A 27 -23.40 0.86 -3.61
N GLN A 28 -22.73 0.13 -4.49
CA GLN A 28 -21.50 -0.61 -4.16
C GLN A 28 -20.26 0.29 -4.03
N LEU A 29 -20.35 1.53 -4.51
CA LEU A 29 -19.22 2.47 -4.45
C LEU A 29 -18.97 2.92 -3.02
N ASN A 30 -17.69 3.07 -2.67
CA ASN A 30 -17.31 3.60 -1.36
C ASN A 30 -17.66 5.09 -1.29
N PRO A 31 -18.55 5.53 -0.38
CA PRO A 31 -18.96 6.94 -0.28
C PRO A 31 -17.82 7.88 0.15
N ASP A 32 -16.78 7.34 0.83
CA ASP A 32 -15.63 8.12 1.29
C ASP A 32 -14.58 8.37 0.19
N VAL A 33 -14.77 7.78 -0.98
CA VAL A 33 -13.83 7.87 -2.10
C VAL A 33 -14.55 8.35 -3.34
N SER A 34 -14.17 9.52 -3.86
CA SER A 34 -14.73 10.04 -5.10
C SER A 34 -14.37 9.16 -6.31
N VAL A 35 -15.32 8.97 -7.21
CA VAL A 35 -15.06 8.35 -8.51
C VAL A 35 -14.20 9.29 -9.35
N ARG A 36 -13.12 8.77 -9.95
CA ARG A 36 -12.24 9.58 -10.81
C ARG A 36 -12.81 9.65 -12.21
N GLU A 37 -12.76 10.84 -12.75
CA GLU A 37 -13.23 11.12 -14.11
C GLU A 37 -12.16 10.84 -15.16
N VAL A 38 -12.53 10.99 -16.42
CA VAL A 38 -11.59 10.91 -17.55
C VAL A 38 -10.43 11.89 -17.38
N GLY A 39 -9.23 11.49 -17.76
CA GLY A 39 -8.02 12.32 -17.68
C GLY A 39 -7.26 12.21 -16.34
N VAL A 40 -7.84 11.56 -15.34
CA VAL A 40 -7.18 11.37 -14.04
C VAL A 40 -6.22 10.19 -14.09
N MET A 41 -5.04 10.37 -13.51
CA MET A 41 -4.04 9.33 -13.32
C MET A 41 -4.19 8.72 -11.93
N GLU A 42 -4.29 7.41 -11.86
CA GLU A 42 -4.44 6.68 -10.59
C GLU A 42 -3.27 5.73 -10.33
N LYS A 43 -2.87 5.64 -9.10
CA LYS A 43 -1.94 4.63 -8.59
C LYS A 43 -2.20 4.39 -7.09
N CYS A 44 -1.66 3.32 -6.57
CA CYS A 44 -1.68 3.07 -5.13
C CYS A 44 -1.04 4.25 -4.36
N THR A 45 -1.76 4.77 -3.38
CA THR A 45 -1.31 5.84 -2.48
C THR A 45 -1.05 5.34 -1.05
N PHE A 46 -0.96 4.02 -0.85
CA PHE A 46 -0.95 3.38 0.48
C PHE A 46 -2.15 3.77 1.35
N CYS A 47 -3.32 3.98 0.74
CA CYS A 47 -4.53 4.46 1.42
C CYS A 47 -4.28 5.75 2.20
N VAL A 48 -3.83 6.81 1.51
CA VAL A 48 -3.49 8.10 2.12
C VAL A 48 -4.60 8.66 3.02
N GLN A 49 -5.87 8.41 2.72
CA GLN A 49 -7.01 8.79 3.55
C GLN A 49 -6.94 8.11 4.93
N ARG A 50 -6.66 6.80 4.96
CA ARG A 50 -6.50 6.03 6.22
C ARG A 50 -5.27 6.48 7.00
N ILE A 51 -4.17 6.80 6.32
CA ILE A 51 -2.97 7.36 6.96
C ILE A 51 -3.31 8.71 7.63
N LYS A 52 -3.99 9.60 6.92
CA LYS A 52 -4.39 10.90 7.48
C LYS A 52 -5.35 10.74 8.66
N SER A 53 -6.33 9.85 8.54
CA SER A 53 -7.29 9.56 9.61
C SER A 53 -6.59 9.03 10.86
N GLY A 54 -5.71 8.04 10.72
CA GLY A 54 -4.95 7.49 11.84
C GLY A 54 -4.05 8.52 12.52
N LYS A 55 -3.34 9.35 11.74
CA LYS A 55 -2.53 10.46 12.29
C LYS A 55 -3.39 11.49 13.04
N THR A 56 -4.58 11.81 12.52
CA THR A 56 -5.49 12.76 13.17
C THR A 56 -6.05 12.18 14.47
N ALA A 57 -6.43 10.92 14.49
CA ALA A 57 -6.90 10.24 15.69
C ALA A 57 -5.82 10.18 16.78
N ALA A 58 -4.60 9.76 16.45
CA ALA A 58 -3.49 9.73 17.40
C ALA A 58 -3.21 11.12 17.99
N LYS A 59 -3.22 12.15 17.14
CA LYS A 59 -3.05 13.54 17.59
C LYS A 59 -4.18 14.01 18.52
N ALA A 60 -5.42 13.64 18.23
CA ALA A 60 -6.57 13.98 19.07
C ALA A 60 -6.47 13.31 20.45
N ASP A 61 -5.95 12.09 20.49
CA ASP A 61 -5.71 11.32 21.71
C ASP A 61 -4.44 11.79 22.47
N GLY A 62 -3.67 12.73 21.93
CA GLY A 62 -2.44 13.24 22.52
C GLY A 62 -1.31 12.20 22.59
N ARG A 63 -1.33 11.18 21.74
CA ARG A 63 -0.34 10.10 21.70
C ARG A 63 0.42 10.06 20.37
N GLU A 64 1.54 9.40 20.37
CA GLU A 64 2.25 9.06 19.15
C GLU A 64 1.55 7.94 18.36
N LEU A 65 1.86 7.88 17.08
CA LEU A 65 1.35 6.84 16.20
C LEU A 65 2.16 5.56 16.43
N HIS A 66 1.47 4.45 16.68
CA HIS A 66 2.10 3.15 16.88
C HIS A 66 1.99 2.26 15.64
N ASP A 67 2.91 1.31 15.52
CA ASP A 67 2.86 0.28 14.47
C ASP A 67 1.54 -0.49 14.56
N GLY A 68 0.83 -0.61 13.43
CA GLY A 68 -0.50 -1.24 13.36
C GLY A 68 -1.69 -0.30 13.53
N ASP A 69 -1.52 0.93 13.97
CA ASP A 69 -2.61 1.93 14.06
C ASP A 69 -3.24 2.24 12.69
N ILE A 70 -2.43 2.14 11.65
CA ILE A 70 -2.87 2.37 10.28
C ILE A 70 -2.90 1.04 9.52
N GLN A 71 -4.07 0.68 9.03
CA GLN A 71 -4.25 -0.50 8.20
C GLN A 71 -4.84 -0.11 6.84
N PRO A 72 -4.04 -0.15 5.76
CA PRO A 72 -4.56 -0.05 4.39
C PRO A 72 -5.61 -1.11 4.09
N ALA A 73 -6.49 -0.84 3.14
CA ALA A 73 -7.59 -1.76 2.81
C ALA A 73 -7.10 -3.16 2.40
N CYS A 74 -5.99 -3.24 1.66
CA CYS A 74 -5.38 -4.51 1.26
C CYS A 74 -4.83 -5.31 2.45
N VAL A 75 -4.28 -4.64 3.47
CA VAL A 75 -3.83 -5.31 4.71
C VAL A 75 -5.02 -5.87 5.48
N GLN A 76 -6.06 -5.06 5.66
CA GLN A 76 -7.28 -5.46 6.36
C GLN A 76 -7.99 -6.64 5.69
N SER A 77 -7.99 -6.68 4.35
CA SER A 77 -8.65 -7.75 3.58
C SER A 77 -7.78 -8.97 3.32
N SER A 78 -6.53 -9.00 3.81
CA SER A 78 -5.64 -10.16 3.67
C SER A 78 -5.90 -11.18 4.79
N PRO A 79 -6.62 -12.30 4.55
CA PRO A 79 -6.98 -13.25 5.60
C PRO A 79 -5.77 -13.98 6.18
N ALA A 80 -4.70 -14.12 5.40
CA ALA A 80 -3.47 -14.78 5.83
C ALA A 80 -2.48 -13.83 6.54
N GLY A 81 -2.80 -12.52 6.67
CA GLY A 81 -1.87 -11.54 7.19
C GLY A 81 -0.59 -11.41 6.37
N ALA A 82 -0.67 -11.75 5.07
CA ALA A 82 0.48 -11.79 4.16
C ALA A 82 0.99 -10.40 3.75
N ILE A 83 0.18 -9.36 3.98
CA ILE A 83 0.55 -7.97 3.67
C ILE A 83 0.77 -7.23 4.98
N ILE A 84 1.93 -6.63 5.13
CA ILE A 84 2.32 -5.87 6.32
C ILE A 84 2.56 -4.43 5.89
N PHE A 85 2.07 -3.50 6.68
CA PHE A 85 2.23 -2.08 6.46
C PHE A 85 2.78 -1.42 7.72
N GLY A 86 3.70 -0.48 7.58
CA GLY A 86 4.28 0.28 8.69
C GLY A 86 5.13 1.44 8.19
N ASP A 87 5.64 2.24 9.12
CA ASP A 87 6.57 3.32 8.82
C ASP A 87 8.00 2.74 8.70
N LEU A 88 8.64 2.95 7.56
CA LEU A 88 10.02 2.50 7.33
C LEU A 88 11.06 3.36 8.06
N ASN A 89 10.68 4.55 8.55
CA ASN A 89 11.56 5.37 9.39
C ASN A 89 11.55 4.95 10.87
N ASP A 90 10.53 4.21 11.28
CA ASP A 90 10.49 3.56 12.57
C ASP A 90 11.17 2.19 12.47
N HIS A 91 12.41 2.10 12.92
CA HIS A 91 13.22 0.87 12.87
C HIS A 91 12.64 -0.28 13.68
N GLU A 92 11.80 0.02 14.68
CA GLU A 92 11.11 -0.98 15.49
C GLU A 92 9.83 -1.49 14.83
N SER A 93 9.34 -0.81 13.80
CA SER A 93 8.15 -1.25 13.07
C SER A 93 8.37 -2.62 12.41
N ARG A 94 7.32 -3.42 12.40
CA ARG A 94 7.35 -4.75 11.75
C ARG A 94 7.72 -4.65 10.28
N ALA A 95 7.24 -3.62 9.58
CA ALA A 95 7.54 -3.39 8.17
C ALA A 95 9.02 -3.09 7.94
N ALA A 96 9.64 -2.23 8.77
CA ALA A 96 11.06 -1.89 8.65
C ALA A 96 11.93 -3.13 8.89
N ARG A 97 11.70 -3.87 9.97
CA ARG A 97 12.43 -5.11 10.26
C ARG A 97 12.38 -6.14 9.15
N LEU A 98 11.20 -6.35 8.56
CA LEU A 98 11.02 -7.29 7.46
C LEU A 98 11.66 -6.82 6.16
N THR A 99 11.65 -5.52 5.90
CA THR A 99 12.33 -4.93 4.73
C THR A 99 13.84 -5.16 4.76
N HIS A 100 14.44 -5.15 5.94
CA HIS A 100 15.88 -5.39 6.13
C HIS A 100 16.23 -6.87 6.34
N SER A 101 15.27 -7.76 6.31
CA SER A 101 15.54 -9.19 6.46
C SER A 101 16.26 -9.77 5.22
N PRO A 102 17.06 -10.83 5.36
CA PRO A 102 17.73 -11.50 4.24
C PRO A 102 16.75 -12.06 3.19
N ARG A 103 15.48 -12.25 3.57
CA ARG A 103 14.40 -12.70 2.68
C ARG A 103 13.76 -11.59 1.85
N GLY A 104 14.08 -10.33 2.18
CA GLY A 104 13.49 -9.17 1.52
C GLY A 104 14.09 -8.97 0.12
N THR A 105 13.23 -8.86 -0.88
CA THR A 105 13.62 -8.52 -2.26
C THR A 105 12.74 -7.39 -2.79
N LYS A 106 13.31 -6.54 -3.60
CA LYS A 106 12.60 -5.42 -4.22
C LYS A 106 12.63 -5.56 -5.74
N LEU A 107 11.53 -5.21 -6.40
CA LEU A 107 11.47 -5.22 -7.85
C LEU A 107 12.28 -4.07 -8.43
N LEU A 108 13.07 -4.33 -9.47
CA LEU A 108 13.88 -3.34 -10.19
C LEU A 108 14.79 -2.51 -9.27
N GLU A 109 15.35 -3.14 -8.26
CA GLU A 109 16.24 -2.47 -7.30
C GLU A 109 17.51 -1.99 -8.01
N ASP A 110 18.01 -2.77 -8.96
CA ASP A 110 19.21 -2.47 -9.76
C ASP A 110 19.06 -1.18 -10.60
N GLU A 111 17.82 -0.79 -10.90
CA GLU A 111 17.51 0.44 -11.65
C GLU A 111 17.52 1.71 -10.78
N GLY A 112 17.83 1.60 -9.49
CA GLY A 112 17.89 2.73 -8.56
C GLY A 112 16.54 3.40 -8.29
N THR A 113 15.43 2.69 -8.47
CA THR A 113 14.07 3.24 -8.32
C THR A 113 13.57 3.35 -6.88
N GLU A 114 14.30 2.74 -5.94
CA GLU A 114 14.01 2.74 -4.49
C GLU A 114 12.55 2.42 -4.14
N PRO A 115 11.99 1.27 -4.55
CA PRO A 115 10.61 0.94 -4.26
C PRO A 115 10.36 0.78 -2.76
N LYS A 116 9.16 1.14 -2.31
CA LYS A 116 8.74 1.03 -0.90
C LYS A 116 7.97 -0.28 -0.63
N VAL A 117 7.87 -1.16 -1.61
CA VAL A 117 7.28 -2.49 -1.46
C VAL A 117 8.42 -3.51 -1.49
N THR A 118 8.49 -4.32 -0.45
CA THR A 118 9.43 -5.43 -0.32
C THR A 118 8.66 -6.74 -0.35
N TYR A 119 9.15 -7.67 -1.14
CA TYR A 119 8.60 -9.03 -1.22
C TYR A 119 9.47 -9.95 -0.38
N LEU A 120 8.84 -10.74 0.48
CA LEU A 120 9.54 -11.76 1.26
C LEU A 120 9.56 -13.07 0.49
N GLN A 121 10.73 -13.62 0.26
CA GLN A 121 10.89 -14.94 -0.34
C GLN A 121 10.21 -16.00 0.54
N ARG A 122 9.62 -17.00 -0.11
CA ARG A 122 9.03 -18.13 0.59
C ARG A 122 10.12 -18.91 1.32
N GLN A 123 9.91 -19.17 2.59
CA GLN A 123 10.78 -20.05 3.36
C GLN A 123 10.49 -21.51 2.97
N SER A 124 11.55 -22.28 2.73
CA SER A 124 11.40 -23.73 2.54
C SER A 124 11.13 -24.39 3.90
N TRP A 125 10.36 -25.48 3.89
CA TRP A 125 10.06 -26.26 5.11
C TRP A 125 11.31 -26.82 5.83
N ASN A 126 12.43 -26.86 5.11
CA ASN A 126 13.69 -27.46 5.59
C ASN A 126 14.73 -26.42 6.01
N GLU A 127 14.44 -25.14 5.89
CA GLU A 127 15.34 -24.10 6.37
C GLU A 127 15.01 -23.74 7.82
N PRO A 128 16.01 -23.77 8.74
CA PRO A 128 15.81 -23.31 10.10
C PRO A 128 15.42 -21.82 10.09
N ASP A 129 14.50 -21.45 10.98
CA ASP A 129 14.14 -20.05 11.22
C ASP A 129 15.40 -19.26 11.57
N THR A 130 15.93 -18.51 10.63
CA THR A 130 16.93 -17.46 10.91
C THR A 130 16.18 -16.29 11.54
N GLN A 131 16.16 -16.29 12.88
CA GLN A 131 15.67 -15.19 13.71
C GLN A 131 16.57 -13.97 13.60
#